data_ea52ad3461615f1ab11215d2e7ba489a
#
_entry.id   ea52ad3461615f1ab11215d2e7ba489a
#
_cell.length_a   1.000
_cell.length_b   1.000
_cell.length_c   1.000
_cell.angle_alpha   90.00
_cell.angle_beta   90.00
_cell.angle_gamma   90.00
#
_symmetry.space_group_name_H-M   'P 1'
#
loop_
_entity.id
_entity.type
_entity.pdbx_description
1 polymer ?
#
loop_
_entity_poly.entity_id
_entity_poly.type
_entity_poly.pdbx_seq_one_letter_code
_entity_poly.pdbx_strand_id
1 'polypeptide(L)'
;MYGSATAIRQDVTDLIRAPERVTVYEAAKRYLKVQYPDGQWRDYDSTLAPEMREVMECMSSREYEAVVLVGPARSSKTVSGDALMCYAICCDPSDMLIVHTSRDLAKKYSKERVDRIIRNSPALKARQSNRAHDDNVFDKMF
;
A
#
# COMPACT_ATOMS: atom_id res chain seq x y z
N MET A 1 20.30 30.11 0.78
CA MET A 1 21.45 29.24 0.47
C MET A 1 20.95 28.21 -0.52
N TYR A 2 21.35 28.28 -1.79
CA TYR A 2 20.90 27.32 -2.82
C TYR A 2 21.64 25.99 -2.60
N GLY A 3 20.90 24.87 -2.65
CA GLY A 3 21.48 23.54 -2.55
C GLY A 3 22.52 23.27 -3.64
N SER A 4 23.45 22.35 -3.40
CA SER A 4 24.45 22.00 -4.41
C SER A 4 23.79 21.43 -5.66
N ALA A 5 24.36 21.65 -6.83
CA ALA A 5 23.84 21.10 -8.11
C ALA A 5 23.65 19.57 -8.04
N THR A 6 24.45 18.89 -7.25
CA THR A 6 24.34 17.43 -7.02
C THR A 6 23.09 17.07 -6.23
N ALA A 7 22.75 17.82 -5.17
CA ALA A 7 21.53 17.61 -4.39
C ALA A 7 20.27 17.83 -5.25
N ILE A 8 20.25 18.93 -6.03
CA ILE A 8 19.15 19.24 -6.95
C ILE A 8 18.98 18.13 -8.00
N ARG A 9 20.09 17.60 -8.54
CA ARG A 9 20.02 16.49 -9.52
C ARG A 9 19.49 15.21 -8.90
N GLN A 10 19.85 14.89 -7.66
CA GLN A 10 19.34 13.72 -6.94
C GLN A 10 17.83 13.85 -6.69
N ASP A 11 17.37 15.00 -6.18
CA ASP A 11 15.96 15.27 -5.94
C ASP A 11 15.12 15.15 -7.25
N VAL A 12 15.64 15.70 -8.36
CA VAL A 12 14.98 15.60 -9.66
C VAL A 12 14.97 14.16 -10.18
N THR A 13 16.06 13.40 -9.99
CA THR A 13 16.14 12.01 -10.42
C THR A 13 15.10 11.14 -9.72
N ASP A 14 14.89 11.36 -8.43
CA ASP A 14 13.87 10.64 -7.65
C ASP A 14 12.44 10.98 -8.11
N LEU A 15 12.19 12.25 -8.48
CA LEU A 15 10.90 12.69 -9.01
C LEU A 15 10.56 12.13 -10.40
N ILE A 16 11.56 11.90 -11.25
CA ILE A 16 11.36 11.40 -12.64
C ILE A 16 11.61 9.88 -12.76
N ARG A 17 11.83 9.20 -11.66
CA ARG A 17 12.03 7.74 -11.65
C ARG A 17 10.80 7.04 -12.20
N ALA A 18 10.98 6.25 -13.25
CA ALA A 18 9.89 5.46 -13.81
C ALA A 18 9.31 4.50 -12.77
N PRO A 19 7.98 4.31 -12.73
CA PRO A 19 7.34 3.33 -11.87
C PRO A 19 7.98 1.95 -12.00
N GLU A 20 8.16 1.28 -10.87
CA GLU A 20 8.74 -0.06 -10.86
C GLU A 20 7.75 -1.06 -11.46
N ARG A 21 8.13 -1.75 -12.54
CA ARG A 21 7.27 -2.75 -13.18
C ARG A 21 7.27 -4.06 -12.40
N VAL A 22 6.55 -4.05 -11.30
CA VAL A 22 6.30 -5.22 -10.45
C VAL A 22 4.80 -5.46 -10.34
N THR A 23 4.41 -6.66 -9.94
CA THR A 23 3.00 -6.96 -9.65
C THR A 23 2.64 -6.54 -8.22
N VAL A 24 1.34 -6.42 -7.93
CA VAL A 24 0.85 -6.20 -6.55
C VAL A 24 1.37 -7.29 -5.61
N TYR A 25 1.44 -8.53 -6.09
CA TYR A 25 1.98 -9.66 -5.35
C TYR A 25 3.47 -9.48 -4.97
N GLU A 26 4.29 -9.06 -5.92
CA GLU A 26 5.71 -8.81 -5.68
C GLU A 26 5.94 -7.61 -4.76
N ALA A 27 5.16 -6.54 -4.94
CA ALA A 27 5.20 -5.38 -4.06
C ALA A 27 4.83 -5.74 -2.62
N ALA A 28 3.80 -6.58 -2.42
CA ALA A 28 3.41 -7.06 -1.10
C ALA A 28 4.56 -7.82 -0.41
N LYS A 29 5.23 -8.72 -1.12
CA LYS A 29 6.37 -9.45 -0.58
C LYS A 29 7.56 -8.57 -0.19
N ARG A 30 7.79 -7.47 -0.91
CA ARG A 30 8.93 -6.59 -0.69
C ARG A 30 8.70 -5.55 0.40
N TYR A 31 7.48 -5.02 0.51
CA TYR A 31 7.23 -3.79 1.24
C TYR A 31 6.14 -3.89 2.30
N LEU A 32 5.20 -4.85 2.18
CA LEU A 32 4.07 -4.97 3.08
C LEU A 32 4.43 -5.78 4.32
N LYS A 33 4.16 -5.21 5.50
CA LYS A 33 4.11 -5.96 6.75
C LYS A 33 2.67 -6.16 7.17
N VAL A 34 2.37 -7.36 7.63
CA VAL A 34 1.04 -7.76 8.10
C VAL A 34 1.09 -8.18 9.55
N GLN A 35 0.01 -7.96 10.28
CA GLN A 35 -0.13 -8.45 11.64
C GLN A 35 -0.62 -9.90 11.61
N TYR A 36 0.16 -10.77 12.23
CA TYR A 36 -0.16 -12.19 12.40
C TYR A 36 -1.07 -12.42 13.61
N PRO A 37 -1.70 -13.61 13.74
CA PRO A 37 -2.58 -13.93 14.86
C PRO A 37 -1.92 -13.85 16.24
N ASP A 38 -0.60 -14.01 16.30
CA ASP A 38 0.22 -13.83 17.50
C ASP A 38 0.44 -12.35 17.89
N GLY A 39 -0.14 -11.41 17.12
CA GLY A 39 0.00 -9.98 17.31
C GLY A 39 1.28 -9.37 16.75
N GLN A 40 2.21 -10.17 16.27
CA GLN A 40 3.48 -9.70 15.71
C GLN A 40 3.31 -9.19 14.27
N TRP A 41 4.08 -8.16 13.92
CA TRP A 41 4.19 -7.64 12.56
C TRP A 41 5.37 -8.26 11.86
N ARG A 42 5.10 -8.94 10.73
CA ARG A 42 6.12 -9.62 9.90
C ARG A 42 5.89 -9.31 8.44
N ASP A 43 6.87 -9.63 7.62
CA ASP A 43 6.74 -9.54 6.17
C ASP A 43 5.59 -10.42 5.68
N TYR A 44 4.93 -9.97 4.61
CA TYR A 44 3.85 -10.73 3.99
C TYR A 44 4.36 -12.09 3.51
N ASP A 45 3.79 -13.16 4.06
CA ASP A 45 4.08 -14.53 3.66
C ASP A 45 3.01 -15.03 2.69
N SER A 46 3.41 -15.19 1.44
CA SER A 46 2.53 -15.64 0.36
C SER A 46 2.13 -17.13 0.47
N THR A 47 2.78 -17.90 1.33
CA THR A 47 2.44 -19.32 1.52
C THR A 47 1.17 -19.51 2.33
N LEU A 48 0.75 -18.50 3.10
CA LEU A 48 -0.46 -18.55 3.93
C LEU A 48 -1.77 -18.47 3.13
N ALA A 49 -1.73 -17.86 1.94
CA ALA A 49 -2.88 -17.72 1.06
C ALA A 49 -2.41 -17.75 -0.41
N PRO A 50 -1.94 -18.89 -0.91
CA PRO A 50 -1.37 -19.01 -2.25
C PRO A 50 -2.39 -18.67 -3.36
N GLU A 51 -3.67 -18.88 -3.10
CA GLU A 51 -4.78 -18.53 -3.99
C GLU A 51 -4.91 -17.00 -4.24
N MET A 52 -4.40 -16.18 -3.33
CA MET A 52 -4.42 -14.73 -3.48
C MET A 52 -3.36 -14.20 -4.46
N ARG A 53 -2.42 -15.04 -4.88
CA ARG A 53 -1.38 -14.65 -5.83
C ARG A 53 -1.97 -14.20 -7.16
N GLU A 54 -2.79 -15.04 -7.79
CA GLU A 54 -3.44 -14.74 -9.07
C GLU A 54 -4.30 -13.48 -8.96
N VAL A 55 -5.04 -13.32 -7.87
CA VAL A 55 -5.84 -12.13 -7.60
C VAL A 55 -4.99 -10.87 -7.56
N MET A 56 -3.86 -10.89 -6.84
CA MET A 56 -2.96 -9.75 -6.74
C MET A 56 -2.25 -9.44 -8.06
N GLU A 57 -1.95 -10.45 -8.86
CA GLU A 57 -1.40 -10.28 -10.21
C GLU A 57 -2.44 -9.62 -11.14
N CYS A 58 -3.71 -10.04 -11.07
CA CYS A 58 -4.81 -9.41 -11.82
C CYS A 58 -5.02 -7.94 -11.43
N MET A 59 -4.85 -7.57 -10.15
CA MET A 59 -5.01 -6.18 -9.69
C MET A 59 -4.02 -5.20 -10.32
N SER A 60 -2.84 -5.67 -10.75
CA SER A 60 -1.82 -4.86 -11.45
C SER A 60 -1.87 -5.02 -12.96
N SER A 61 -2.73 -5.90 -13.48
CA SER A 61 -2.89 -6.10 -14.92
C SER A 61 -3.70 -4.95 -15.53
N ARG A 62 -3.30 -4.53 -16.72
CA ARG A 62 -4.06 -3.56 -17.53
C ARG A 62 -5.12 -4.22 -18.42
N GLU A 63 -5.25 -5.53 -18.33
CA GLU A 63 -6.25 -6.30 -19.09
C GLU A 63 -7.64 -6.26 -18.44
N TYR A 64 -7.69 -5.98 -17.12
CA TYR A 64 -8.94 -5.98 -16.36
C TYR A 64 -9.28 -4.57 -15.88
N GLU A 65 -10.51 -4.14 -16.14
CA GLU A 65 -11.05 -2.87 -15.63
C GLU A 65 -11.51 -2.98 -14.16
N ALA A 66 -11.83 -4.20 -13.71
CA ALA A 66 -12.27 -4.46 -12.35
C ALA A 66 -11.90 -5.86 -11.89
N VAL A 67 -11.58 -5.99 -10.59
CA VAL A 67 -11.38 -7.27 -9.91
C VAL A 67 -12.39 -7.38 -8.77
N VAL A 68 -13.23 -8.41 -8.81
CA VAL A 68 -14.27 -8.66 -7.80
C VAL A 68 -13.90 -9.89 -6.98
N LEU A 69 -13.70 -9.69 -5.68
CA LEU A 69 -13.34 -10.76 -4.75
C LEU A 69 -14.57 -11.24 -3.96
N VAL A 70 -15.01 -12.44 -4.23
CA VAL A 70 -16.08 -13.10 -3.49
C VAL A 70 -15.51 -14.31 -2.76
N GLY A 71 -15.74 -14.39 -1.47
CA GLY A 71 -15.21 -15.49 -0.67
C GLY A 71 -15.62 -15.40 0.80
N PRO A 72 -15.39 -16.46 1.59
CA PRO A 72 -15.76 -16.52 3.00
C PRO A 72 -14.98 -15.48 3.83
N ALA A 73 -15.38 -15.28 5.07
CA ALA A 73 -14.61 -14.51 6.03
C ALA A 73 -13.22 -15.15 6.23
N ARG A 74 -12.22 -14.32 6.51
CA ARG A 74 -10.82 -14.74 6.76
C ARG A 74 -10.11 -15.39 5.56
N SER A 75 -10.56 -15.15 4.35
CA SER A 75 -9.90 -15.60 3.11
C SER A 75 -8.93 -14.55 2.54
N SER A 76 -8.22 -13.83 3.35
CA SER A 76 -7.17 -12.85 2.98
C SER A 76 -7.58 -11.72 2.01
N LYS A 77 -8.89 -11.55 1.70
CA LYS A 77 -9.39 -10.49 0.79
C LYS A 77 -8.91 -9.09 1.19
N THR A 78 -9.00 -8.76 2.47
CA THR A 78 -8.57 -7.46 2.97
C THR A 78 -7.06 -7.26 2.85
N VAL A 79 -6.29 -8.33 3.02
CA VAL A 79 -4.82 -8.28 2.83
C VAL A 79 -4.47 -8.00 1.37
N SER A 80 -5.25 -8.51 0.41
CA SER A 80 -5.05 -8.17 -1.01
C SER A 80 -5.33 -6.70 -1.29
N GLY A 81 -6.32 -6.09 -0.63
CA GLY A 81 -6.55 -4.64 -0.69
C GLY A 81 -5.41 -3.83 -0.07
N ASP A 82 -4.86 -4.29 1.07
CA ASP A 82 -3.68 -3.66 1.68
C ASP A 82 -2.44 -3.78 0.78
N ALA A 83 -2.30 -4.90 0.07
CA ALA A 83 -1.23 -5.11 -0.90
C ALA A 83 -1.34 -4.15 -2.09
N LEU A 84 -2.56 -3.92 -2.60
CA LEU A 84 -2.81 -2.93 -3.66
C LEU A 84 -2.48 -1.52 -3.18
N MET A 85 -2.86 -1.15 -1.95
CA MET A 85 -2.49 0.13 -1.35
C MET A 85 -0.96 0.28 -1.26
N CYS A 86 -0.27 -0.76 -0.80
CA CYS A 86 1.19 -0.79 -0.73
C CYS A 86 1.83 -0.61 -2.12
N TYR A 87 1.30 -1.28 -3.14
CA TYR A 87 1.74 -1.15 -4.52
C TYR A 87 1.56 0.27 -5.05
N ALA A 88 0.38 0.88 -4.86
CA ALA A 88 0.10 2.25 -5.29
C ALA A 88 1.03 3.28 -4.63
N ILE A 89 1.43 3.07 -3.37
CA ILE A 89 2.34 3.99 -2.66
C ILE A 89 3.81 3.76 -3.08
N CYS A 90 4.22 2.50 -3.24
CA CYS A 90 5.64 2.16 -3.38
C CYS A 90 6.13 2.00 -4.81
N CYS A 91 5.27 1.52 -5.73
CA CYS A 91 5.70 1.06 -7.04
C CYS A 91 5.08 1.87 -8.19
N ASP A 92 3.79 2.21 -8.09
CA ASP A 92 3.05 2.95 -9.11
C ASP A 92 2.22 4.06 -8.45
N PRO A 93 2.86 5.17 -8.04
CA PRO A 93 2.20 6.25 -7.31
C PRO A 93 0.97 6.77 -8.06
N SER A 94 -0.19 6.62 -7.46
CA SER A 94 -1.47 7.00 -8.04
C SER A 94 -2.48 7.30 -6.95
N ASP A 95 -3.46 8.14 -7.26
CA ASP A 95 -4.57 8.43 -6.36
C ASP A 95 -5.38 7.16 -6.11
N MET A 96 -5.69 6.89 -4.83
CA MET A 96 -6.46 5.74 -4.42
C MET A 96 -7.64 6.15 -3.54
N LEU A 97 -8.82 5.64 -3.87
CA LEU A 97 -10.02 5.81 -3.06
C LEU A 97 -10.46 4.49 -2.45
N ILE A 98 -10.52 4.42 -1.11
CA ILE A 98 -11.03 3.26 -0.37
C ILE A 98 -12.42 3.59 0.16
N VAL A 99 -13.44 2.86 -0.29
CA VAL A 99 -14.84 3.11 0.06
C VAL A 99 -15.34 2.06 1.06
N HIS A 100 -16.04 2.52 2.08
CA HIS A 100 -16.73 1.67 3.06
C HIS A 100 -18.22 2.00 3.11
N THR A 101 -19.02 1.09 3.65
CA THR A 101 -20.49 1.21 3.75
C THR A 101 -20.94 2.30 4.71
N SER A 102 -20.08 2.76 5.64
CA SER A 102 -20.37 3.86 6.54
C SER A 102 -19.11 4.66 6.89
N ARG A 103 -19.32 5.92 7.31
CA ARG A 103 -18.25 6.81 7.76
C ARG A 103 -17.49 6.25 8.97
N ASP A 104 -18.20 5.61 9.89
CA ASP A 104 -17.58 5.04 11.09
C ASP A 104 -16.68 3.84 10.74
N LEU A 105 -17.11 3.00 9.79
CA LEU A 105 -16.29 1.90 9.28
C LEU A 105 -15.06 2.41 8.51
N ALA A 106 -15.21 3.45 7.69
CA ALA A 106 -14.08 4.09 7.02
C ALA A 106 -13.06 4.64 8.03
N LYS A 107 -13.53 5.36 9.06
CA LYS A 107 -12.69 5.89 10.14
C LYS A 107 -11.98 4.78 10.91
N LYS A 108 -12.69 3.71 11.24
CA LYS A 108 -12.14 2.54 11.94
C LYS A 108 -11.07 1.87 11.09
N TYR A 109 -11.35 1.61 9.82
CA TYR A 109 -10.39 1.02 8.88
C TYR A 109 -9.13 1.86 8.75
N SER A 110 -9.25 3.17 8.55
CA SER A 110 -8.12 4.09 8.49
C SER A 110 -7.23 3.99 9.73
N LYS A 111 -7.82 4.16 10.93
CA LYS A 111 -7.05 4.19 12.19
C LYS A 111 -6.51 2.84 12.63
N GLU A 112 -7.33 1.80 12.55
CA GLU A 112 -6.97 0.49 13.10
C GLU A 112 -6.18 -0.36 12.13
N ARG A 113 -6.25 -0.08 10.83
CA ARG A 113 -5.57 -0.86 9.82
C ARG A 113 -4.55 -0.06 9.02
N VAL A 114 -4.96 0.98 8.30
CA VAL A 114 -4.06 1.75 7.41
C VAL A 114 -2.92 2.39 8.23
N ASP A 115 -3.23 3.10 9.31
CA ASP A 115 -2.22 3.73 10.17
C ASP A 115 -1.23 2.72 10.74
N ARG A 116 -1.72 1.53 11.11
CA ARG A 116 -0.86 0.47 11.65
C ARG A 116 0.04 -0.13 10.57
N ILE A 117 -0.48 -0.37 9.37
CA ILE A 117 0.31 -0.88 8.24
C ILE A 117 1.42 0.12 7.90
N ILE A 118 1.10 1.41 7.75
CA ILE A 118 2.08 2.47 7.45
C ILE A 118 3.15 2.51 8.54
N ARG A 119 2.76 2.51 9.81
CA ARG A 119 3.70 2.58 10.95
C ARG A 119 4.65 1.39 11.02
N ASN A 120 4.18 0.20 10.68
CA ASN A 120 4.97 -1.03 10.78
C ASN A 120 5.69 -1.43 9.48
N SER A 121 5.38 -0.76 8.36
CA SER A 121 6.03 -0.99 7.07
C SER A 121 6.99 0.17 6.77
N PRO A 122 8.31 0.01 6.95
CA PRO A 122 9.29 1.10 6.82
C PRO A 122 9.26 1.78 5.45
N ALA A 123 9.01 1.02 4.38
CA ALA A 123 8.93 1.53 3.02
C ALA A 123 7.74 2.48 2.81
N LEU A 124 6.59 2.19 3.42
CA LEU A 124 5.40 3.04 3.39
C LEU A 124 5.61 4.31 4.23
N LYS A 125 6.15 4.12 5.44
CA LYS A 125 6.44 5.23 6.34
C LYS A 125 7.43 6.24 5.76
N ALA A 126 8.44 5.77 5.02
CA ALA A 126 9.43 6.63 4.38
C ALA A 126 8.85 7.50 3.26
N ARG A 127 7.70 7.12 2.70
CA ARG A 127 7.01 7.86 1.63
C ARG A 127 5.89 8.76 2.14
N GLN A 128 5.49 8.60 3.39
CA GLN A 128 4.46 9.43 3.99
C GLN A 128 4.94 10.88 4.11
N SER A 129 4.11 11.84 3.72
CA SER A 129 4.38 13.26 3.88
C SER A 129 4.60 13.63 5.36
N ASN A 130 5.60 14.49 5.62
CA ASN A 130 5.90 14.99 6.96
C ASN A 130 5.07 16.22 7.35
N ARG A 131 4.14 16.69 6.50
CA ARG A 131 3.34 17.87 6.77
C ARG A 131 2.16 17.49 7.67
N ALA A 132 1.91 18.30 8.72
CA ALA A 132 0.89 18.02 9.73
C ALA A 132 -0.56 17.90 9.18
N HIS A 133 -0.84 18.51 8.03
CA HIS A 133 -2.16 18.48 7.40
C HIS A 133 -2.36 17.36 6.39
N ASP A 134 -1.29 16.66 6.00
CA ASP A 134 -1.28 15.63 4.96
C ASP A 134 -1.63 14.23 5.50
N ASP A 135 -1.70 14.07 6.82
CA ASP A 135 -2.07 12.82 7.49
C ASP A 135 -3.29 13.05 8.38
N ASN A 136 -4.45 12.95 7.81
CA ASN A 136 -5.69 12.95 8.57
C ASN A 136 -6.43 11.60 8.46
N VAL A 137 -7.60 11.50 9.12
CA VAL A 137 -8.33 10.22 9.19
C VAL A 137 -8.82 9.73 7.83
N PHE A 138 -9.13 10.64 6.91
CA PHE A 138 -9.73 10.32 5.62
C PHE A 138 -8.82 10.58 4.43
N ASP A 139 -7.79 11.41 4.61
CA ASP A 139 -6.84 11.76 3.57
C ASP A 139 -5.41 11.51 4.05
N LYS A 140 -4.63 10.83 3.25
CA LYS A 140 -3.21 10.54 3.50
C LYS A 140 -2.41 10.83 2.25
N MET A 141 -1.33 11.60 2.40
CA MET A 141 -0.42 11.97 1.32
C MET A 141 0.92 11.26 1.49
N PHE A 142 1.45 10.80 0.37
CA PHE A 142 2.70 10.04 0.28
C PHE A 142 3.67 10.68 -0.71
#